data_24b78d274ec3a55119916dc59248c1b3
#
_entry.id   24b78d274ec3a55119916dc59248c1b3
#
_cell.length_a   1.000
_cell.length_b   1.000
_cell.length_c   1.000
_cell.angle_alpha   90.00
_cell.angle_beta   90.00
_cell.angle_gamma   90.00
#
_symmetry.space_group_name_H-M   'P 1'
#
loop_
_entity.id
_entity.type
_entity.pdbx_description
1 polymer ?
#
loop_
_entity_poly.entity_id
_entity_poly.type
_entity_poly.pdbx_seq_one_letter_code
_entity_poly.pdbx_strand_id
1 'polypeptide(L)'
;SARLVLADWMKMDQGKYMNRLILCIPVLGVGAVLGIGNALGFIDYTIIWRYFSWTNQTLAMIVLWAASMYLFYDKKNYWITAVPATFMSAVSATYFVAAPECLNLSTAVAYPVGVIAAALFLGIFLYSIKKRNVRPQYDTLKK
;
A
#
# COMPACT_ATOMS: atom_id res chain seq x y z
N SER A 1 -11.83 -0.36 8.27
CA SER A 1 -11.66 1.09 8.46
C SER A 1 -10.45 1.41 9.32
N ALA A 2 -9.86 2.60 9.19
CA ALA A 2 -8.64 3.03 9.85
C ALA A 2 -8.65 2.81 11.37
N ARG A 3 -9.80 2.99 12.02
CA ARG A 3 -9.98 2.76 13.45
C ARG A 3 -9.66 1.32 13.85
N LEU A 4 -10.11 0.34 13.06
CA LEU A 4 -9.89 -1.08 13.37
C LEU A 4 -8.42 -1.46 13.22
N VAL A 5 -7.76 -0.93 12.19
CA VAL A 5 -6.32 -1.15 11.97
C VAL A 5 -5.50 -0.55 13.11
N LEU A 6 -5.84 0.67 13.57
CA LEU A 6 -5.19 1.31 14.71
C LEU A 6 -5.41 0.52 16.01
N ALA A 7 -6.62 0.02 16.24
CA ALA A 7 -6.93 -0.78 17.42
C ALA A 7 -6.14 -2.10 17.46
N ASP A 8 -6.03 -2.75 16.32
CA ASP A 8 -5.26 -3.99 16.17
C ASP A 8 -3.76 -3.74 16.38
N TRP A 9 -3.24 -2.67 15.82
CA TRP A 9 -1.85 -2.27 16.00
C TRP A 9 -1.50 -1.93 17.46
N MET A 10 -2.41 -1.25 18.17
CA MET A 10 -2.25 -0.91 19.58
C MET A 10 -2.66 -2.05 20.53
N LYS A 11 -3.12 -3.19 20.01
CA LYS A 11 -3.61 -4.35 20.77
C LYS A 11 -4.69 -3.97 21.80
N MET A 12 -5.57 -3.05 21.44
CA MET A 12 -6.66 -2.58 22.29
C MET A 12 -7.94 -3.37 22.07
N ASP A 13 -8.57 -3.78 23.16
CA ASP A 13 -9.87 -4.45 23.11
C ASP A 13 -10.97 -3.48 22.64
N GLN A 14 -11.66 -3.84 21.56
CA GLN A 14 -12.77 -3.07 20.96
C GLN A 14 -14.09 -3.24 21.75
N GLY A 15 -14.14 -4.14 22.71
CA GLY A 15 -15.34 -4.40 23.51
C GLY A 15 -15.70 -3.24 24.43
N LYS A 16 -14.74 -2.44 24.87
CA LYS A 16 -14.95 -1.32 25.77
C LYS A 16 -15.25 -0.02 25.01
N TYR A 17 -16.35 0.62 25.35
CA TYR A 17 -16.76 1.90 24.76
C TYR A 17 -15.68 2.99 24.86
N MET A 18 -14.96 3.03 25.99
CA MET A 18 -13.88 3.98 26.23
C MET A 18 -12.73 3.82 25.26
N ASN A 19 -12.33 2.60 24.94
CA ASN A 19 -11.27 2.32 23.97
C ASN A 19 -11.66 2.76 22.55
N ARG A 20 -12.92 2.64 22.19
CA ARG A 20 -13.44 3.16 20.92
C ARG A 20 -13.35 4.68 20.84
N LEU A 21 -13.69 5.39 21.93
CA LEU A 21 -13.59 6.84 22.02
C LEU A 21 -12.14 7.31 21.91
N ILE A 22 -11.22 6.69 22.64
CA ILE A 22 -9.80 7.02 22.62
C ILE A 22 -9.20 6.89 21.22
N LEU A 23 -9.67 5.93 20.42
CA LEU A 23 -9.21 5.74 19.04
C LEU A 23 -9.91 6.70 18.05
N CYS A 24 -11.19 7.00 18.28
CA CYS A 24 -11.95 7.87 17.38
C CYS A 24 -11.56 9.35 17.50
N ILE A 25 -11.30 9.83 18.71
CA ILE A 25 -10.99 11.25 18.96
C ILE A 25 -9.74 11.71 18.18
N PRO A 26 -8.58 11.04 18.22
CA PRO A 26 -7.41 11.44 17.44
C PRO A 26 -7.66 11.41 15.93
N VAL A 27 -8.33 10.40 15.42
CA VAL A 27 -8.62 10.24 13.98
C VAL A 27 -9.53 11.36 13.49
N LEU A 28 -10.62 11.65 14.23
CA LEU A 28 -11.53 12.73 13.93
C LEU A 28 -10.87 14.10 14.12
N GLY A 29 -10.01 14.24 15.13
CA GLY A 29 -9.24 15.47 15.38
C GLY A 29 -8.32 15.83 14.23
N VAL A 30 -7.56 14.87 13.72
CA VAL A 30 -6.71 15.06 12.53
C VAL A 30 -7.56 15.44 11.31
N GLY A 31 -8.67 14.75 11.07
CA GLY A 31 -9.59 15.07 9.98
C GLY A 31 -10.19 16.48 10.10
N ALA A 32 -10.58 16.89 11.31
CA ALA A 32 -11.10 18.22 11.57
C ALA A 32 -10.04 19.30 11.36
N VAL A 33 -8.82 19.11 11.84
CA VAL A 33 -7.70 20.07 11.65
C VAL A 33 -7.39 20.23 10.17
N LEU A 34 -7.34 19.15 9.39
CA LEU A 34 -7.12 19.20 7.94
C LEU A 34 -8.27 19.91 7.23
N GLY A 35 -9.53 19.63 7.62
CA GLY A 35 -10.70 20.26 7.04
C GLY A 35 -10.76 21.76 7.32
N ILE A 36 -10.49 22.19 8.56
CA ILE A 36 -10.44 23.61 8.95
C ILE A 36 -9.26 24.31 8.26
N GLY A 37 -8.10 23.69 8.22
CA GLY A 37 -6.92 24.24 7.53
C GLY A 37 -7.17 24.48 6.05
N ASN A 38 -7.91 23.59 5.39
CA ASN A 38 -8.34 23.78 4.00
C ASN A 38 -9.36 24.92 3.86
N ALA A 39 -10.35 24.99 4.75
CA ALA A 39 -11.37 26.04 4.74
C ALA A 39 -10.79 27.45 4.99
N LEU A 40 -9.72 27.54 5.77
CA LEU A 40 -8.99 28.78 6.04
C LEU A 40 -7.93 29.11 4.97
N GLY A 41 -7.74 28.26 3.96
CA GLY A 41 -6.78 28.45 2.88
C GLY A 41 -5.32 28.20 3.27
N PHE A 42 -5.03 27.69 4.46
CA PHE A 42 -3.65 27.33 4.87
C PHE A 42 -3.14 26.05 4.23
N ILE A 43 -4.05 25.15 3.84
CA ILE A 43 -3.72 23.85 3.26
C ILE A 43 -4.48 23.70 1.95
N ASP A 44 -3.76 23.43 0.87
CA ASP A 44 -4.39 23.13 -0.41
C ASP A 44 -4.93 21.71 -0.40
N TYR A 45 -6.26 21.58 -0.52
CA TYR A 45 -6.95 20.30 -0.59
C TYR A 45 -6.40 19.40 -1.73
N THR A 46 -5.98 20.00 -2.84
CA THR A 46 -5.45 19.27 -3.98
C THR A 46 -4.18 18.50 -3.62
N ILE A 47 -3.31 19.09 -2.82
CA ILE A 47 -2.07 18.45 -2.34
C ILE A 47 -2.40 17.27 -1.44
N ILE A 48 -3.29 17.47 -0.47
CA ILE A 48 -3.73 16.40 0.45
C ILE A 48 -4.35 15.24 -0.33
N TRP A 49 -5.21 15.55 -1.30
CA TRP A 49 -5.86 14.55 -2.13
C TRP A 49 -4.88 13.74 -2.97
N ARG A 50 -3.84 14.38 -3.51
CA ARG A 50 -2.76 13.70 -4.25
C ARG A 50 -1.98 12.74 -3.36
N TYR A 51 -1.55 13.16 -2.17
CA TYR A 51 -0.85 12.29 -1.22
C TYR A 51 -1.73 11.11 -0.79
N PHE A 52 -3.00 11.37 -0.50
CA PHE A 52 -3.94 10.31 -0.13
C PHE A 52 -4.12 9.29 -1.25
N SER A 53 -4.30 9.76 -2.47
CA SER A 53 -4.46 8.90 -3.65
C SER A 53 -3.21 8.04 -3.89
N TRP A 54 -2.02 8.64 -3.84
CA TRP A 54 -0.78 7.91 -3.99
C TRP A 54 -0.54 6.89 -2.88
N THR A 55 -0.80 7.24 -1.65
CA THR A 55 -0.69 6.34 -0.50
C THR A 55 -1.64 5.14 -0.66
N ASN A 56 -2.87 5.38 -1.09
CA ASN A 56 -3.85 4.33 -1.33
C ASN A 56 -3.41 3.38 -2.45
N GLN A 57 -2.86 3.91 -3.53
CA GLN A 57 -2.32 3.09 -4.63
C GLN A 57 -1.11 2.26 -4.19
N THR A 58 -0.21 2.85 -3.42
CA THR A 58 0.96 2.15 -2.87
C THR A 58 0.52 1.03 -1.93
N LEU A 59 -0.48 1.28 -1.09
CA LEU A 59 -1.05 0.27 -0.22
C LEU A 59 -1.69 -0.87 -1.02
N ALA A 60 -2.45 -0.56 -2.06
CA ALA A 60 -3.02 -1.56 -2.96
C ALA A 60 -1.95 -2.41 -3.64
N MET A 61 -0.85 -1.79 -4.07
CA MET A 61 0.31 -2.50 -4.62
C MET A 61 0.88 -3.51 -3.62
N ILE A 62 1.12 -3.09 -2.39
CA ILE A 62 1.67 -3.96 -1.33
C ILE A 62 0.71 -5.13 -1.05
N VAL A 63 -0.59 -4.87 -0.94
CA VAL A 63 -1.60 -5.90 -0.70
C VAL A 63 -1.67 -6.89 -1.85
N LEU A 64 -1.59 -6.43 -3.10
CA LEU A 64 -1.59 -7.31 -4.28
C LEU A 64 -0.34 -8.21 -4.32
N TRP A 65 0.84 -7.69 -3.98
CA TRP A 65 2.05 -8.51 -3.88
C TRP A 65 1.95 -9.52 -2.74
N ALA A 66 1.41 -9.13 -1.58
CA ALA A 66 1.17 -10.05 -0.48
C ALA A 66 0.16 -11.16 -0.85
N ALA A 67 -0.92 -10.80 -1.54
CA ALA A 67 -1.90 -11.75 -2.05
C ALA A 67 -1.28 -12.71 -3.09
N SER A 68 -0.39 -12.20 -3.96
CA SER A 68 0.33 -13.03 -4.93
C SER A 68 1.21 -14.07 -4.25
N MET A 69 1.90 -13.68 -3.18
CA MET A 69 2.69 -14.61 -2.37
C MET A 69 1.81 -15.64 -1.67
N TYR A 70 0.68 -15.20 -1.12
CA TYR A 70 -0.27 -16.10 -0.48
C TYR A 70 -0.82 -17.16 -1.45
N LEU A 71 -1.26 -16.74 -2.65
CA LEU A 71 -1.74 -17.65 -3.68
C LEU A 71 -0.68 -18.63 -4.16
N PHE A 72 0.57 -18.18 -4.21
CA PHE A 72 1.68 -19.07 -4.50
C PHE A 72 1.84 -20.18 -3.44
N TYR A 73 1.74 -19.84 -2.14
CA TYR A 73 1.80 -20.81 -1.05
C TYR A 73 0.62 -21.79 -1.08
N ASP A 74 -0.56 -21.31 -1.45
CA ASP A 74 -1.79 -22.13 -1.55
C ASP A 74 -1.83 -22.94 -2.86
N LYS A 75 -0.74 -22.94 -3.66
CA LYS A 75 -0.62 -23.64 -4.94
C LYS A 75 -1.72 -23.27 -5.96
N LYS A 76 -2.22 -22.05 -5.88
CA LYS A 76 -3.19 -21.47 -6.81
C LYS A 76 -2.52 -20.57 -7.84
N ASN A 77 -3.29 -20.15 -8.84
CA ASN A 77 -2.81 -19.25 -9.89
C ASN A 77 -2.49 -17.85 -9.33
N TYR A 78 -1.24 -17.63 -8.94
CA TYR A 78 -0.75 -16.34 -8.44
C TYR A 78 -0.70 -15.24 -9.51
N TRP A 79 -0.72 -15.60 -10.79
CA TRP A 79 -0.70 -14.65 -11.89
C TRP A 79 -1.90 -13.70 -11.89
N ILE A 80 -3.05 -14.13 -11.40
CA ILE A 80 -4.28 -13.31 -11.29
C ILE A 80 -4.03 -12.04 -10.47
N THR A 81 -3.19 -12.11 -9.45
CA THR A 81 -2.82 -10.97 -8.59
C THR A 81 -1.47 -10.36 -8.95
N ALA A 82 -0.54 -11.14 -9.50
CA ALA A 82 0.78 -10.67 -9.89
C ALA A 82 0.74 -9.68 -11.07
N VAL A 83 -0.14 -9.88 -12.04
CA VAL A 83 -0.31 -8.97 -13.19
C VAL A 83 -0.83 -7.60 -12.74
N PRO A 84 -1.94 -7.48 -11.98
CA PRO A 84 -2.37 -6.21 -11.42
C PRO A 84 -1.33 -5.59 -10.49
N ALA A 85 -0.61 -6.40 -9.69
CA ALA A 85 0.45 -5.91 -8.82
C ALA A 85 1.58 -5.24 -9.60
N THR A 86 2.00 -5.83 -10.71
CA THR A 86 3.01 -5.26 -11.61
C THR A 86 2.56 -3.94 -12.19
N PHE A 87 1.30 -3.89 -12.66
CA PHE A 87 0.72 -2.65 -13.18
C PHE A 87 0.66 -1.54 -12.12
N MET A 88 0.20 -1.85 -10.92
CA MET A 88 0.15 -0.89 -9.81
C MET A 88 1.54 -0.43 -9.38
N SER A 89 2.54 -1.30 -9.45
CA SER A 89 3.94 -0.93 -9.21
C SER A 89 4.44 0.08 -10.23
N ALA A 90 4.13 -0.12 -11.51
CA ALA A 90 4.47 0.83 -12.58
C ALA A 90 3.80 2.19 -12.34
N VAL A 91 2.51 2.20 -12.04
CA VAL A 91 1.75 3.43 -11.77
C VAL A 91 2.30 4.19 -10.56
N SER A 92 2.52 3.51 -9.43
CA SER A 92 3.05 4.13 -8.21
C SER A 92 4.44 4.71 -8.41
N ALA A 93 5.33 3.99 -9.09
CA ALA A 93 6.68 4.47 -9.37
C ALA A 93 6.68 5.64 -10.34
N THR A 94 5.88 5.59 -11.40
CA THR A 94 5.73 6.68 -12.36
C THR A 94 5.21 7.94 -11.66
N TYR A 95 4.21 7.81 -10.82
CA TYR A 95 3.67 8.94 -10.07
C TYR A 95 4.71 9.54 -9.12
N PHE A 96 5.47 8.70 -8.40
CA PHE A 96 6.51 9.16 -7.50
C PHE A 96 7.57 10.00 -8.21
N VAL A 97 7.96 9.60 -9.42
CA VAL A 97 8.95 10.32 -10.22
C VAL A 97 8.37 11.59 -10.84
N ALA A 98 7.14 11.56 -11.31
CA ALA A 98 6.49 12.66 -12.03
C ALA A 98 5.85 13.71 -11.10
N ALA A 99 5.51 13.34 -9.86
CA ALA A 99 4.80 14.26 -8.96
C ALA A 99 5.64 15.48 -8.61
N PRO A 100 5.07 16.71 -8.66
CA PRO A 100 5.78 17.95 -8.32
C PRO A 100 6.30 17.97 -6.88
N GLU A 101 5.61 17.26 -5.99
CA GLU A 101 5.93 17.16 -4.57
C GLU A 101 7.09 16.19 -4.28
N CYS A 102 7.44 15.33 -5.26
CA CYS A 102 8.51 14.34 -5.13
C CYS A 102 9.73 14.74 -5.98
N LEU A 103 10.03 14.01 -7.04
CA LEU A 103 11.20 14.27 -7.88
C LEU A 103 10.96 15.28 -8.99
N ASN A 104 9.70 15.55 -9.32
CA ASN A 104 9.28 16.52 -10.35
C ASN A 104 10.04 16.38 -11.69
N LEU A 105 10.32 15.15 -12.10
CA LEU A 105 10.97 14.86 -13.36
C LEU A 105 9.96 14.86 -14.52
N SER A 106 10.45 15.09 -15.74
CA SER A 106 9.58 15.08 -16.91
C SER A 106 8.93 13.71 -17.12
N THR A 107 7.71 13.70 -17.69
CA THR A 107 6.98 12.47 -18.00
C THR A 107 7.76 11.52 -18.90
N ALA A 108 8.62 12.06 -19.77
CA ALA A 108 9.49 11.28 -20.63
C ALA A 108 10.48 10.39 -19.83
N VAL A 109 10.88 10.82 -18.62
CA VAL A 109 11.74 10.05 -17.72
C VAL A 109 10.89 9.18 -16.76
N ALA A 110 9.71 9.67 -16.34
CA ALA A 110 8.86 9.00 -15.39
C ALA A 110 8.31 7.65 -15.91
N TYR A 111 7.89 7.58 -17.18
CA TYR A 111 7.38 6.35 -17.77
C TYR A 111 8.42 5.22 -17.83
N PRO A 112 9.65 5.44 -18.37
CA PRO A 112 10.68 4.41 -18.35
C PRO A 112 11.05 3.94 -16.94
N VAL A 113 11.14 4.86 -15.99
CA VAL A 113 11.43 4.52 -14.58
C VAL A 113 10.31 3.68 -13.98
N GLY A 114 9.04 4.00 -14.25
CA GLY A 114 7.90 3.20 -13.81
C GLY A 114 7.92 1.78 -14.36
N VAL A 115 8.23 1.61 -15.64
CA VAL A 115 8.35 0.29 -16.27
C VAL A 115 9.52 -0.50 -15.69
N ILE A 116 10.67 0.13 -15.49
CA ILE A 116 11.84 -0.51 -14.87
C ILE A 116 11.52 -0.94 -13.44
N ALA A 117 10.87 -0.10 -12.65
CA ALA A 117 10.45 -0.44 -11.29
C ALA A 117 9.49 -1.62 -11.27
N ALA A 118 8.50 -1.67 -12.16
CA ALA A 118 7.57 -2.78 -12.29
C ALA A 118 8.31 -4.08 -12.66
N ALA A 119 9.25 -4.02 -13.59
CA ALA A 119 10.08 -5.16 -13.98
C ALA A 119 10.96 -5.66 -12.82
N LEU A 120 11.52 -4.75 -12.01
CA LEU A 120 12.30 -5.09 -10.82
C LEU A 120 11.42 -5.79 -9.76
N PHE A 121 10.24 -5.28 -9.47
CA PHE A 121 9.32 -5.91 -8.51
C PHE A 121 8.89 -7.29 -8.97
N LEU A 122 8.56 -7.45 -10.25
CA LEU A 122 8.22 -8.74 -10.83
C LEU A 122 9.42 -9.70 -10.77
N GLY A 123 10.61 -9.23 -11.09
CA GLY A 123 11.85 -10.03 -11.02
C GLY A 123 12.14 -10.50 -9.60
N ILE A 124 12.03 -9.62 -8.60
CA ILE A 124 12.19 -9.96 -7.18
C ILE A 124 11.16 -11.01 -6.75
N PHE A 125 9.91 -10.84 -7.18
CA PHE A 125 8.84 -11.78 -6.88
C PHE A 125 9.13 -13.17 -7.47
N LEU A 126 9.48 -13.25 -8.76
CA LEU A 126 9.81 -14.51 -9.43
C LEU A 126 11.06 -15.18 -8.82
N TYR A 127 12.07 -14.38 -8.46
CA TYR A 127 13.25 -14.89 -7.76
C TYR A 127 12.90 -15.46 -6.39
N SER A 128 12.05 -14.77 -5.65
CA SER A 128 11.58 -15.23 -4.33
C SER A 128 10.81 -16.54 -4.43
N ILE A 129 9.97 -16.70 -5.45
CA ILE A 129 9.25 -17.94 -5.75
C ILE A 129 10.23 -19.06 -6.06
N LYS A 130 11.20 -18.82 -6.95
CA LYS A 130 12.19 -19.82 -7.35
C LYS A 130 13.03 -20.30 -6.17
N LYS A 131 13.47 -19.38 -5.32
CA LYS A 131 14.26 -19.70 -4.13
C LYS A 131 13.47 -20.48 -3.08
N ARG A 132 12.17 -20.22 -2.95
CA ARG A 132 11.30 -20.88 -1.95
C ARG A 132 10.70 -22.18 -2.43
N ASN A 133 10.62 -22.44 -3.72
CA ASN A 133 10.21 -23.73 -4.27
C ASN A 133 11.14 -24.88 -3.84
N VAL A 134 12.30 -24.55 -3.29
CA VAL A 134 13.29 -25.50 -2.75
C VAL A 134 12.99 -25.90 -1.28
N ARG A 135 12.05 -25.19 -0.58
CA ARG A 135 11.68 -25.52 0.81
C ARG A 135 10.15 -25.39 1.00
N PRO A 136 9.39 -26.49 0.89
CA PRO A 136 7.99 -26.48 1.29
C PRO A 136 7.89 -26.42 2.82
N GLN A 137 7.77 -25.22 3.36
CA GLN A 137 7.66 -24.99 4.81
C GLN A 137 6.25 -25.25 5.35
N TYR A 138 5.32 -25.66 4.49
CA TYR A 138 3.91 -25.87 4.88
C TYR A 138 3.63 -27.27 5.48
N ASP A 139 4.54 -28.23 5.30
CA ASP A 139 4.36 -29.59 5.83
C ASP A 139 4.66 -29.72 7.34
N THR A 140 5.27 -28.69 7.95
CA THR A 140 5.61 -28.72 9.37
C THR A 140 4.49 -28.26 10.29
N LEU A 141 3.43 -27.64 9.75
CA LEU A 141 2.29 -27.14 10.52
C LEU A 141 1.09 -28.10 10.55
N LYS A 142 1.19 -29.25 9.91
CA LYS A 142 0.16 -30.29 9.88
C LYS A 142 0.51 -31.55 10.71
N LYS A 143 1.42 -31.44 11.67
CA LYS A 143 1.64 -32.50 12.67
C LYS A 143 1.20 -32.02 14.04
#